data_7887d29755ec96837be0e10c6964ac76
#
_entry.id   7887d29755ec96837be0e10c6964ac76
#
_cell.length_a   1.000
_cell.length_b   1.000
_cell.length_c   1.000
_cell.angle_alpha   90.00
_cell.angle_beta   90.00
_cell.angle_gamma   90.00
#
_symmetry.space_group_name_H-M   'P 1'
#
loop_
_entity.id
_entity.type
_entity.pdbx_description
1 polymer ?
#
loop_
_entity_poly.entity_id
_entity_poly.type
_entity_poly.pdbx_seq_one_letter_code
_entity_poly.pdbx_strand_id
1 'polypeptide(L)'
;CHASGMIACIAPLVKAGLVPTEYPFTITSLTGYSGGGKKMIGQYESEPKDYFLYAPRQYGLSQQHKHLPEVQHVCGLSEAPIFIPIVDDYYSGMEVTVGIHSRLCQNPISIDKVQQALENFYKDSPIITVVPFTEGSNTGMLNANQLSNTDSMKIYVTGNDERIMVHAIFDNLGKGASGAAVQCMNIALGLPEDTGLALG
;
A
#
# COMPACT_ATOMS: atom_id res chain seq x y z
N CYS A 1 -5.99 6.27 2.97
CA CYS A 1 -4.58 5.93 2.69
C CYS A 1 -4.36 4.42 2.51
N HIS A 2 -4.82 3.55 3.42
CA HIS A 2 -4.61 2.09 3.27
C HIS A 2 -5.17 1.54 1.95
N ALA A 3 -6.37 1.97 1.53
CA ALA A 3 -6.98 1.53 0.29
C ALA A 3 -6.09 1.82 -0.93
N SER A 4 -5.41 2.96 -0.95
CA SER A 4 -4.50 3.33 -2.05
C SER A 4 -3.41 2.26 -2.27
N GLY A 5 -2.74 1.83 -1.19
CA GLY A 5 -1.72 0.78 -1.26
C GLY A 5 -2.30 -0.59 -1.62
N MET A 6 -3.44 -0.97 -1.02
CA MET A 6 -4.10 -2.24 -1.32
C MET A 6 -4.50 -2.32 -2.80
N ILE A 7 -5.15 -1.28 -3.31
CA ILE A 7 -5.60 -1.22 -4.70
C ILE A 7 -4.40 -1.24 -5.64
N ALA A 8 -3.34 -0.48 -5.32
CA ALA A 8 -2.13 -0.44 -6.13
C ALA A 8 -1.45 -1.81 -6.25
N CYS A 9 -1.49 -2.64 -5.21
CA CYS A 9 -0.94 -4.00 -5.24
C CYS A 9 -1.87 -5.01 -5.92
N ILE A 10 -3.19 -4.91 -5.74
CA ILE A 10 -4.14 -5.97 -6.10
C ILE A 10 -4.74 -5.75 -7.50
N ALA A 11 -5.22 -4.53 -7.79
CA ALA A 11 -5.96 -4.27 -9.03
C ALA A 11 -5.19 -4.63 -10.31
N PRO A 12 -3.88 -4.37 -10.45
CA PRO A 12 -3.12 -4.77 -11.63
C PRO A 12 -3.10 -6.28 -11.83
N LEU A 13 -2.97 -7.06 -10.76
CA LEU A 13 -2.86 -8.51 -10.81
C LEU A 13 -4.20 -9.18 -11.14
N VAL A 14 -5.29 -8.66 -10.58
CA VAL A 14 -6.65 -9.12 -10.92
C VAL A 14 -6.99 -8.76 -12.37
N LYS A 15 -6.70 -7.53 -12.80
CA LYS A 15 -6.91 -7.10 -14.20
C LYS A 15 -6.09 -7.90 -15.21
N ALA A 16 -4.88 -8.32 -14.83
CA ALA A 16 -4.04 -9.19 -15.66
C ALA A 16 -4.49 -10.66 -15.66
N GLY A 17 -5.51 -11.03 -14.87
CA GLY A 17 -5.97 -12.40 -14.71
C GLY A 17 -4.97 -13.33 -14.00
N LEU A 18 -3.98 -12.77 -13.31
CA LEU A 18 -3.00 -13.55 -12.56
C LEU A 18 -3.55 -14.03 -11.22
N VAL A 19 -4.35 -13.20 -10.56
CA VAL A 19 -4.98 -13.53 -9.28
C VAL A 19 -6.50 -13.47 -9.45
N PRO A 20 -7.25 -14.51 -9.06
CA PRO A 20 -8.70 -14.54 -9.21
C PRO A 20 -9.40 -13.57 -8.26
N THR A 21 -10.59 -13.13 -8.63
CA THR A 21 -11.42 -12.23 -7.80
C THR A 21 -11.86 -12.85 -6.47
N GLU A 22 -11.88 -14.17 -6.39
CA GLU A 22 -12.22 -14.98 -5.20
C GLU A 22 -11.02 -15.24 -4.30
N TYR A 23 -9.83 -14.67 -4.62
CA TYR A 23 -8.64 -14.91 -3.82
C TYR A 23 -8.81 -14.38 -2.38
N PRO A 24 -8.58 -15.20 -1.34
CA PRO A 24 -8.80 -14.83 0.05
C PRO A 24 -7.62 -14.00 0.59
N PHE A 25 -7.56 -12.74 0.21
CA PHE A 25 -6.46 -11.85 0.61
C PHE A 25 -6.39 -11.63 2.12
N THR A 26 -5.18 -11.67 2.65
CA THR A 26 -4.82 -11.13 3.97
C THR A 26 -3.78 -10.05 3.77
N ILE A 27 -4.04 -8.86 4.31
CA ILE A 27 -3.26 -7.65 4.06
C ILE A 27 -2.80 -7.05 5.38
N THR A 28 -1.50 -6.86 5.53
CA THR A 28 -0.90 -6.11 6.63
C THR A 28 -0.59 -4.68 6.17
N SER A 29 -0.81 -3.70 7.03
CA SER A 29 -0.47 -2.32 6.72
C SER A 29 0.10 -1.61 7.94
N LEU A 30 1.34 -1.16 7.83
CA LEU A 30 2.02 -0.32 8.80
C LEU A 30 1.76 1.15 8.47
N THR A 31 1.50 1.98 9.47
CA THR A 31 1.28 3.42 9.26
C THR A 31 1.81 4.25 10.42
N GLY A 32 2.31 5.44 10.10
CA GLY A 32 2.61 6.46 11.10
C GLY A 32 1.35 6.98 11.80
N TYR A 33 1.52 7.52 13.01
CA TYR A 33 0.42 7.94 13.88
C TYR A 33 -0.36 9.17 13.36
N SER A 34 0.19 9.93 12.43
CA SER A 34 -0.52 11.06 11.80
C SER A 34 -1.82 10.66 11.10
N GLY A 35 -1.92 9.39 10.64
CA GLY A 35 -3.14 8.84 10.03
C GLY A 35 -4.36 8.81 10.96
N GLY A 36 -4.16 8.84 12.28
CA GLY A 36 -5.23 8.92 13.28
C GLY A 36 -5.74 10.33 13.60
N GLY A 37 -5.21 11.35 12.90
CA GLY A 37 -5.60 12.75 13.04
C GLY A 37 -5.16 13.38 14.36
N LYS A 38 -5.64 14.59 14.63
CA LYS A 38 -5.19 15.44 15.74
C LYS A 38 -5.20 14.75 17.11
N LYS A 39 -6.19 13.89 17.39
CA LYS A 39 -6.28 13.18 18.68
C LYS A 39 -5.13 12.21 18.86
N MET A 40 -4.84 11.41 17.85
CA MET A 40 -3.75 10.42 17.92
C MET A 40 -2.39 11.11 17.91
N ILE A 41 -2.20 12.14 17.09
CA ILE A 41 -0.99 12.97 17.10
C ILE A 41 -0.71 13.50 18.50
N GLY A 42 -1.70 14.12 19.15
CA GLY A 42 -1.56 14.64 20.51
C GLY A 42 -1.24 13.57 21.57
N GLN A 43 -1.69 12.32 21.35
CA GLN A 43 -1.31 11.20 22.24
C GLN A 43 0.16 10.80 22.07
N TYR A 44 0.62 10.68 20.82
CA TYR A 44 2.00 10.26 20.53
C TYR A 44 3.04 11.35 20.84
N GLU A 45 2.65 12.62 20.81
CA GLU A 45 3.50 13.77 21.07
C GLU A 45 3.35 14.33 22.52
N SER A 46 2.56 13.66 23.38
CA SER A 46 2.37 14.08 24.77
C SER A 46 3.63 13.82 25.63
N GLU A 47 3.84 14.71 26.61
CA GLU A 47 4.88 14.53 27.63
C GLU A 47 4.22 14.50 29.04
N PRO A 48 4.31 13.41 29.82
CA PRO A 48 4.96 12.14 29.44
C PRO A 48 4.11 11.34 28.44
N LYS A 49 4.80 10.62 27.55
CA LYS A 49 4.16 9.70 26.59
C LYS A 49 3.76 8.40 27.29
N ASP A 50 2.57 7.90 27.01
CA ASP A 50 2.12 6.60 27.49
C ASP A 50 3.03 5.47 26.99
N TYR A 51 3.44 4.58 27.89
CA TYR A 51 4.34 3.47 27.60
C TYR A 51 3.89 2.59 26.43
N PHE A 52 2.58 2.34 26.28
CA PHE A 52 2.06 1.51 25.21
C PHE A 52 2.19 2.14 23.80
N LEU A 53 2.44 3.44 23.71
CA LEU A 53 2.64 4.15 22.45
C LEU A 53 4.03 3.96 21.83
N TYR A 54 4.98 3.38 22.58
CA TYR A 54 6.30 3.03 22.04
C TYR A 54 6.32 1.71 21.27
N ALA A 55 5.22 0.99 21.22
CA ALA A 55 5.10 -0.29 20.52
C ALA A 55 4.09 -0.22 19.37
N PRO A 56 4.29 -1.01 18.28
CA PRO A 56 3.29 -1.14 17.23
C PRO A 56 1.94 -1.59 17.78
N ARG A 57 0.86 -0.99 17.32
CA ARG A 57 -0.50 -1.26 17.81
C ARG A 57 -1.43 -1.62 16.67
N GLN A 58 -1.93 -2.84 16.67
CA GLN A 58 -2.97 -3.25 15.73
C GLN A 58 -4.31 -2.62 16.13
N TYR A 59 -5.06 -2.14 15.15
CA TYR A 59 -6.41 -1.59 15.31
C TYR A 59 -7.37 -2.18 14.28
N GLY A 60 -8.60 -1.69 14.20
CA GLY A 60 -9.59 -2.22 13.25
C GLY A 60 -9.95 -3.69 13.51
N LEU A 61 -9.90 -4.14 14.77
CA LEU A 61 -10.04 -5.55 15.17
C LEU A 61 -11.40 -6.16 14.81
N SER A 62 -12.44 -5.34 14.63
CA SER A 62 -13.78 -5.80 14.21
C SER A 62 -13.87 -6.17 12.74
N GLN A 63 -12.84 -5.94 11.93
CA GLN A 63 -12.84 -6.14 10.48
C GLN A 63 -13.95 -5.33 9.75
N GLN A 64 -14.32 -4.17 10.30
CA GLN A 64 -15.32 -3.25 9.73
C GLN A 64 -14.67 -1.90 9.33
N HIS A 65 -13.47 -1.96 8.79
CA HIS A 65 -12.76 -0.76 8.37
C HIS A 65 -13.37 -0.19 7.07
N LYS A 66 -13.54 1.14 7.02
CA LYS A 66 -14.17 1.85 5.89
C LYS A 66 -13.51 1.60 4.53
N HIS A 67 -12.23 1.24 4.49
CA HIS A 67 -11.49 0.95 3.25
C HIS A 67 -11.78 -0.44 2.66
N LEU A 68 -12.35 -1.37 3.43
CA LEU A 68 -12.61 -2.73 2.94
C LEU A 68 -13.62 -2.75 1.78
N PRO A 69 -14.81 -2.09 1.89
CA PRO A 69 -15.74 -2.01 0.77
C PRO A 69 -15.14 -1.32 -0.46
N GLU A 70 -14.31 -0.30 -0.25
CA GLU A 70 -13.63 0.42 -1.33
C GLU A 70 -12.68 -0.51 -2.12
N VAL A 71 -11.81 -1.22 -1.42
CA VAL A 71 -10.88 -2.18 -2.04
C VAL A 71 -11.64 -3.30 -2.76
N GLN A 72 -12.65 -3.87 -2.11
CA GLN A 72 -13.48 -4.91 -2.70
C GLN A 72 -14.11 -4.43 -4.02
N HIS A 73 -14.72 -3.25 -4.02
CA HIS A 73 -15.38 -2.70 -5.20
C HIS A 73 -14.40 -2.36 -6.32
N VAL A 74 -13.34 -1.63 -6.01
CA VAL A 74 -12.37 -1.14 -7.03
C VAL A 74 -11.56 -2.28 -7.65
N CYS A 75 -11.18 -3.27 -6.84
CA CYS A 75 -10.45 -4.45 -7.33
C CYS A 75 -11.37 -5.54 -7.91
N GLY A 76 -12.70 -5.40 -7.79
CA GLY A 76 -13.68 -6.38 -8.24
C GLY A 76 -13.64 -7.70 -7.46
N LEU A 77 -13.27 -7.66 -6.17
CA LEU A 77 -13.15 -8.86 -5.35
C LEU A 77 -14.52 -9.38 -4.93
N SER A 78 -14.67 -10.71 -4.90
CA SER A 78 -15.88 -11.37 -4.42
C SER A 78 -16.13 -11.14 -2.94
N GLU A 79 -15.05 -11.06 -2.15
CA GLU A 79 -15.08 -10.83 -0.71
C GLU A 79 -14.06 -9.76 -0.30
N ALA A 80 -14.35 -9.05 0.80
CA ALA A 80 -13.40 -8.12 1.38
C ALA A 80 -12.20 -8.87 1.98
N PRO A 81 -10.95 -8.34 1.83
CA PRO A 81 -9.78 -8.97 2.43
C PRO A 81 -9.81 -8.94 3.96
N ILE A 82 -9.11 -9.89 4.59
CA ILE A 82 -8.73 -9.75 6.00
C ILE A 82 -7.71 -8.63 6.10
N PHE A 83 -7.95 -7.66 6.96
CA PHE A 83 -7.13 -6.46 7.09
C PHE A 83 -6.50 -6.32 8.47
N ILE A 84 -5.19 -6.15 8.50
CA ILE A 84 -4.36 -6.05 9.70
C ILE A 84 -3.65 -4.68 9.71
N PRO A 85 -4.36 -3.58 10.06
CA PRO A 85 -3.75 -2.27 10.18
C PRO A 85 -2.98 -2.14 11.50
N ILE A 86 -1.77 -1.59 11.43
CA ILE A 86 -0.87 -1.39 12.55
C ILE A 86 -0.37 0.05 12.52
N VAL A 87 -0.62 0.80 13.59
CA VAL A 87 -0.01 2.11 13.82
C VAL A 87 1.25 1.95 14.65
N ASP A 88 2.29 2.71 14.31
CA ASP A 88 3.57 2.65 15.00
C ASP A 88 4.11 4.05 15.33
N ASP A 89 5.19 4.09 16.11
CA ASP A 89 5.75 5.31 16.71
C ASP A 89 6.64 6.08 15.72
N TYR A 90 6.06 6.49 14.59
CA TYR A 90 6.64 7.47 13.67
C TYR A 90 5.51 8.33 13.07
N TYR A 91 5.84 9.56 12.69
CA TYR A 91 4.82 10.56 12.29
C TYR A 91 4.08 10.16 11.02
N SER A 92 4.79 9.99 9.91
CA SER A 92 4.19 9.69 8.61
C SER A 92 4.97 8.64 7.83
N GLY A 93 4.30 8.01 6.90
CA GLY A 93 4.78 6.90 6.09
C GLY A 93 3.85 5.70 6.22
N MET A 94 3.85 4.86 5.21
CA MET A 94 2.98 3.69 5.14
C MET A 94 3.61 2.58 4.31
N GLU A 95 3.47 1.35 4.79
CA GLU A 95 3.72 0.14 4.03
C GLU A 95 2.46 -0.73 4.02
N VAL A 96 2.03 -1.14 2.84
CA VAL A 96 0.95 -2.12 2.66
C VAL A 96 1.55 -3.37 2.05
N THR A 97 1.38 -4.52 2.71
CA THR A 97 1.88 -5.82 2.25
C THR A 97 0.73 -6.75 1.91
N VAL A 98 0.73 -7.26 0.69
CA VAL A 98 -0.21 -8.26 0.17
C VAL A 98 0.52 -9.56 -0.08
N GLY A 99 0.13 -10.63 0.63
CA GLY A 99 0.69 -11.97 0.44
C GLY A 99 -0.12 -12.80 -0.56
N ILE A 100 0.58 -13.52 -1.45
CA ILE A 100 -0.03 -14.35 -2.48
C ILE A 100 0.61 -15.74 -2.46
N HIS A 101 -0.19 -16.77 -2.22
CA HIS A 101 0.17 -18.15 -2.45
C HIS A 101 -0.11 -18.54 -3.91
N SER A 102 0.92 -18.80 -4.69
CA SER A 102 0.81 -19.12 -6.13
C SER A 102 -0.16 -20.30 -6.38
N ARG A 103 -0.19 -21.31 -5.50
CA ARG A 103 -1.07 -22.47 -5.58
C ARG A 103 -2.57 -22.17 -5.50
N LEU A 104 -2.94 -20.99 -4.99
CA LEU A 104 -4.36 -20.55 -4.89
C LEU A 104 -4.80 -19.75 -6.12
N CYS A 105 -3.92 -19.49 -7.05
CA CYS A 105 -4.24 -18.88 -8.34
C CYS A 105 -4.71 -19.97 -9.31
N GLN A 106 -5.54 -19.62 -10.30
CA GLN A 106 -6.07 -20.60 -11.26
C GLN A 106 -4.96 -21.32 -12.04
N ASN A 107 -3.87 -20.62 -12.35
CA ASN A 107 -2.64 -21.18 -12.86
C ASN A 107 -1.50 -20.73 -11.94
N PRO A 108 -0.51 -21.58 -11.66
CA PRO A 108 0.65 -21.19 -10.89
C PRO A 108 1.31 -19.94 -11.49
N ILE A 109 1.50 -18.94 -10.66
CA ILE A 109 2.18 -17.70 -11.03
C ILE A 109 3.60 -17.69 -10.46
N SER A 110 4.50 -16.96 -11.11
CA SER A 110 5.86 -16.73 -10.63
C SER A 110 6.08 -15.28 -10.24
N ILE A 111 7.13 -15.02 -9.48
CA ILE A 111 7.57 -13.66 -9.14
C ILE A 111 7.75 -12.81 -10.41
N ASP A 112 8.41 -13.36 -11.44
CA ASP A 112 8.65 -12.64 -12.70
C ASP A 112 7.34 -12.21 -13.37
N LYS A 113 6.32 -13.06 -13.38
CA LYS A 113 5.01 -12.71 -13.94
C LYS A 113 4.33 -11.60 -13.16
N VAL A 114 4.43 -11.63 -11.82
CA VAL A 114 3.86 -10.59 -10.95
C VAL A 114 4.61 -9.28 -11.16
N GLN A 115 5.94 -9.31 -11.15
CA GLN A 115 6.79 -8.14 -11.41
C GLN A 115 6.44 -7.50 -12.76
N GLN A 116 6.43 -8.30 -13.82
CA GLN A 116 6.14 -7.83 -15.17
C GLN A 116 4.72 -7.25 -15.33
N ALA A 117 3.72 -7.83 -14.66
CA ALA A 117 2.36 -7.31 -14.68
C ALA A 117 2.26 -5.94 -14.03
N LEU A 118 2.93 -5.74 -12.90
CA LEU A 118 2.99 -4.46 -12.20
C LEU A 118 3.77 -3.41 -13.02
N GLU A 119 4.94 -3.77 -13.55
CA GLU A 119 5.74 -2.90 -14.43
C GLU A 119 4.95 -2.45 -15.67
N ASN A 120 4.27 -3.37 -16.34
CA ASN A 120 3.44 -3.05 -17.50
C ASN A 120 2.26 -2.14 -17.15
N PHE A 121 1.66 -2.34 -15.97
CA PHE A 121 0.52 -1.54 -15.54
C PHE A 121 0.91 -0.11 -15.19
N TYR A 122 2.06 0.08 -14.54
CA TYR A 122 2.53 1.39 -14.07
C TYR A 122 3.60 2.06 -14.93
N LYS A 123 3.95 1.49 -16.09
CA LYS A 123 5.04 1.96 -16.96
C LYS A 123 4.99 3.45 -17.34
N ASP A 124 3.79 4.01 -17.44
CA ASP A 124 3.56 5.41 -17.85
C ASP A 124 3.19 6.31 -16.65
N SER A 125 3.22 5.79 -15.42
CA SER A 125 2.92 6.58 -14.22
C SER A 125 4.13 7.39 -13.78
N PRO A 126 4.01 8.72 -13.65
CA PRO A 126 5.09 9.55 -13.09
C PRO A 126 5.18 9.47 -11.56
N ILE A 127 4.16 8.87 -10.90
CA ILE A 127 4.00 8.90 -9.45
C ILE A 127 4.29 7.53 -8.82
N ILE A 128 4.02 6.43 -9.54
CA ILE A 128 4.20 5.07 -9.04
C ILE A 128 5.38 4.42 -9.76
N THR A 129 6.37 3.97 -8.99
CA THR A 129 7.53 3.24 -9.50
C THR A 129 7.49 1.80 -9.01
N VAL A 130 7.57 0.84 -9.92
CA VAL A 130 7.79 -0.56 -9.59
C VAL A 130 9.30 -0.80 -9.52
N VAL A 131 9.80 -1.14 -8.33
CA VAL A 131 11.23 -1.35 -8.10
C VAL A 131 11.64 -2.68 -8.73
N PRO A 132 12.75 -2.75 -9.49
CA PRO A 132 13.24 -4.01 -10.06
C PRO A 132 13.41 -5.08 -8.97
N PHE A 133 13.00 -6.31 -9.24
CA PHE A 133 13.03 -7.41 -8.27
C PHE A 133 14.42 -7.61 -7.64
N THR A 134 15.49 -7.49 -8.42
CA THR A 134 16.86 -7.63 -7.95
C THR A 134 17.26 -6.57 -6.91
N GLU A 135 16.75 -5.34 -7.03
CA GLU A 135 16.96 -4.29 -6.05
C GLU A 135 16.10 -4.52 -4.81
N GLY A 136 14.81 -4.81 -5.01
CA GLY A 136 13.86 -5.07 -3.93
C GLY A 136 14.26 -6.25 -3.05
N SER A 137 14.72 -7.35 -3.63
CA SER A 137 15.15 -8.55 -2.88
C SER A 137 16.44 -8.35 -2.10
N ASN A 138 17.29 -7.41 -2.49
CA ASN A 138 18.58 -7.15 -1.86
C ASN A 138 18.51 -6.13 -0.72
N THR A 139 17.40 -5.43 -0.50
CA THR A 139 17.30 -4.41 0.57
C THR A 139 17.38 -5.02 1.96
N GLY A 140 17.01 -6.28 2.13
CA GLY A 140 16.94 -6.98 3.41
C GLY A 140 15.81 -6.51 4.32
N MET A 141 15.43 -5.22 4.26
CA MET A 141 14.35 -4.59 5.04
C MET A 141 13.64 -3.53 4.20
N LEU A 142 12.34 -3.39 4.40
CA LEU A 142 11.55 -2.29 3.85
C LEU A 142 11.17 -1.33 4.99
N ASN A 143 11.32 -0.04 4.75
CA ASN A 143 11.05 0.98 5.77
C ASN A 143 9.75 1.71 5.43
N ALA A 144 8.73 1.59 6.26
CA ALA A 144 7.42 2.20 6.04
C ALA A 144 7.47 3.73 5.91
N ASN A 145 8.48 4.38 6.47
CA ASN A 145 8.68 5.83 6.40
C ASN A 145 9.63 6.29 5.28
N GLN A 146 10.03 5.39 4.38
CA GLN A 146 11.01 5.69 3.32
C GLN A 146 10.59 6.85 2.40
N LEU A 147 9.29 7.00 2.15
CA LEU A 147 8.73 8.04 1.28
C LEU A 147 7.94 9.10 2.05
N SER A 148 8.20 9.26 3.36
CA SER A 148 7.57 10.33 4.14
C SER A 148 7.81 11.71 3.53
N ASN A 149 6.77 12.54 3.54
CA ASN A 149 6.76 13.89 2.94
C ASN A 149 6.89 13.91 1.40
N THR A 150 6.56 12.81 0.73
CA THR A 150 6.48 12.76 -0.73
C THR A 150 5.09 12.34 -1.21
N ASP A 151 4.81 12.59 -2.49
CA ASP A 151 3.55 12.21 -3.14
C ASP A 151 3.72 11.00 -4.07
N SER A 152 4.87 10.32 -4.00
CA SER A 152 5.18 9.11 -4.76
C SER A 152 4.77 7.83 -4.05
N MET A 153 4.76 6.74 -4.81
CA MET A 153 4.63 5.38 -4.30
C MET A 153 5.67 4.47 -4.96
N LYS A 154 6.31 3.61 -4.16
CA LYS A 154 7.16 2.53 -4.66
C LYS A 154 6.50 1.18 -4.39
N ILE A 155 6.47 0.34 -5.42
CA ILE A 155 5.97 -1.03 -5.32
C ILE A 155 7.14 -1.98 -5.41
N TYR A 156 7.20 -2.92 -4.46
CA TYR A 156 8.21 -3.98 -4.40
C TYR A 156 7.53 -5.34 -4.54
N VAL A 157 8.18 -6.26 -5.25
CA VAL A 157 7.82 -7.68 -5.27
C VAL A 157 8.93 -8.45 -4.57
N THR A 158 8.58 -9.30 -3.61
CA THR A 158 9.53 -10.09 -2.83
C THR A 158 9.01 -11.51 -2.61
N GLY A 159 9.83 -12.37 -2.00
CA GLY A 159 9.46 -13.75 -1.71
C GLY A 159 10.04 -14.76 -2.69
N ASN A 160 9.26 -15.73 -3.10
CA ASN A 160 9.60 -16.78 -4.05
C ASN A 160 8.36 -17.22 -4.83
N ASP A 161 8.52 -18.09 -5.84
CA ASP A 161 7.43 -18.52 -6.72
C ASP A 161 6.27 -19.26 -6.02
N GLU A 162 6.43 -19.70 -4.78
CA GLU A 162 5.36 -20.29 -3.98
C GLU A 162 4.62 -19.26 -3.14
N ARG A 163 5.36 -18.30 -2.59
CA ARG A 163 4.91 -17.28 -1.64
C ARG A 163 5.44 -15.92 -2.11
N ILE A 164 4.60 -15.20 -2.81
CA ILE A 164 4.91 -13.89 -3.39
C ILE A 164 4.33 -12.82 -2.48
N MET A 165 5.08 -11.77 -2.23
CA MET A 165 4.60 -10.59 -1.51
C MET A 165 4.73 -9.37 -2.42
N VAL A 166 3.70 -8.54 -2.42
CA VAL A 166 3.68 -7.24 -3.08
C VAL A 166 3.54 -6.17 -2.01
N HIS A 167 4.47 -5.22 -2.01
CA HIS A 167 4.48 -4.14 -1.04
C HIS A 167 4.30 -2.80 -1.74
N ALA A 168 3.47 -1.93 -1.15
CA ALA A 168 3.37 -0.53 -1.56
C ALA A 168 3.89 0.34 -0.42
N ILE A 169 4.90 1.16 -0.69
CA ILE A 169 5.47 2.13 0.25
C ILE A 169 5.17 3.54 -0.24
N PHE A 170 4.61 4.38 0.63
CA PHE A 170 4.20 5.75 0.31
C PHE A 170 3.93 6.55 1.59
N ASP A 171 3.75 7.86 1.48
CA ASP A 171 3.33 8.70 2.61
C ASP A 171 1.80 8.65 2.79
N ASN A 172 1.34 8.36 4.00
CA ASN A 172 -0.09 8.34 4.33
C ASN A 172 -0.76 9.72 4.24
N LEU A 173 -0.02 10.81 4.36
CA LEU A 173 -0.50 12.20 4.23
C LEU A 173 -0.33 12.73 2.79
N GLY A 174 0.76 12.37 2.12
CA GLY A 174 1.03 12.72 0.73
C GLY A 174 0.22 11.87 -0.25
N LYS A 175 0.85 10.87 -0.87
CA LYS A 175 0.19 9.95 -1.82
C LYS A 175 -1.04 9.24 -1.24
N GLY A 176 -1.09 9.05 0.08
CA GLY A 176 -2.23 8.43 0.77
C GLY A 176 -3.42 9.38 1.02
N ALA A 177 -3.27 10.69 0.87
CA ALA A 177 -4.31 11.68 1.15
C ALA A 177 -4.22 12.92 0.24
N SER A 178 -3.47 13.98 0.66
CA SER A 178 -3.46 15.26 -0.05
C SER A 178 -2.87 15.17 -1.45
N GLY A 179 -1.79 14.43 -1.62
CA GLY A 179 -1.15 14.21 -2.93
C GLY A 179 -2.08 13.49 -3.91
N ALA A 180 -2.83 12.48 -3.45
CA ALA A 180 -3.83 11.82 -4.28
C ALA A 180 -4.97 12.77 -4.68
N ALA A 181 -5.40 13.68 -3.79
CA ALA A 181 -6.41 14.68 -4.12
C ALA A 181 -5.94 15.67 -5.19
N VAL A 182 -4.68 16.13 -5.09
CA VAL A 182 -4.06 17.01 -6.11
C VAL A 182 -3.92 16.25 -7.44
N GLN A 183 -3.46 14.99 -7.41
CA GLN A 183 -3.40 14.16 -8.62
C GLN A 183 -4.78 14.04 -9.30
N CYS A 184 -5.83 13.71 -8.55
CA CYS A 184 -7.19 13.63 -9.08
C CYS A 184 -7.67 14.96 -9.67
N MET A 185 -7.36 16.08 -9.02
CA MET A 185 -7.67 17.41 -9.51
C MET A 185 -6.94 17.70 -10.84
N ASN A 186 -5.66 17.39 -10.92
CA ASN A 186 -4.87 17.58 -12.14
C ASN A 186 -5.47 16.80 -13.31
N ILE A 187 -5.80 15.51 -13.10
CA ILE A 187 -6.45 14.68 -14.12
C ILE A 187 -7.78 15.29 -14.56
N ALA A 188 -8.61 15.74 -13.62
CA ALA A 188 -9.91 16.32 -13.92
C ALA A 188 -9.80 17.65 -14.72
N LEU A 189 -8.72 18.37 -14.54
CA LEU A 189 -8.42 19.62 -15.26
C LEU A 189 -7.64 19.42 -16.57
N GLY A 190 -7.27 18.17 -16.91
CA GLY A 190 -6.46 17.87 -18.09
C GLY A 190 -5.00 18.31 -17.98
N LEU A 191 -4.49 18.50 -16.76
CA LEU A 191 -3.08 18.78 -16.47
C LEU A 191 -2.28 17.49 -16.34
N PRO A 192 -0.93 17.53 -16.46
CA PRO A 192 -0.09 16.40 -16.06
C PRO A 192 -0.39 16.03 -14.61
N GLU A 193 -0.57 14.74 -14.36
CA GLU A 193 -1.08 14.25 -13.06
C GLU A 193 -0.16 14.55 -11.86
N ASP A 194 1.12 14.77 -12.11
CA ASP A 194 2.15 15.10 -11.13
C ASP A 194 2.37 16.61 -10.89
N THR A 195 1.59 17.46 -11.55
CA THR A 195 1.74 18.93 -11.43
C THR A 195 1.60 19.38 -9.97
N GLY A 196 2.66 20.00 -9.44
CA GLY A 196 2.70 20.52 -8.07
C GLY A 196 2.85 19.46 -6.97
N LEU A 197 3.13 18.20 -7.33
CA LEU A 197 3.41 17.13 -6.38
C LEU A 197 4.90 17.03 -6.06
N ALA A 198 5.22 16.67 -4.83
CA ALA A 198 6.59 16.40 -4.37
C ALA A 198 6.94 14.92 -4.63
N LEU A 199 7.63 14.64 -5.73
CA LEU A 199 8.06 13.28 -6.07
C LEU A 199 9.38 12.94 -5.38
N GLY A 200 9.56 11.65 -4.95
CA GLY A 200 10.73 11.12 -4.25
C GLY A 200 11.26 9.81 -4.84
#